data_346f0bbb78784aefe28ccbfb7a4c0f3c
#
_entry.id   346f0bbb78784aefe28ccbfb7a4c0f3c
#
_cell.length_a   1.000
_cell.length_b   1.000
_cell.length_c   1.000
_cell.angle_alpha   90.00
_cell.angle_beta   90.00
_cell.angle_gamma   90.00
#
_symmetry.space_group_name_H-M   'P 1'
#
loop_
_entity.id
_entity.type
_entity.pdbx_description
1 polymer ?
#
loop_
_entity_poly.entity_id
_entity_poly.type
_entity_poly.pdbx_seq_one_letter_code
_entity_poly.pdbx_strand_id
1 'polypeptide(L)'
;MSEMLKKARAYEAEKAAQTDKNTRPLFHISAPAGWINDPNGFSIYDGKIHLFYQYYPYAREWGPMHWGHSVTTDMISWEQLPAALAPDQDYDRNGCFSGSAIEADNKHVLVYTGVTKITLPDGREEERQNQCIAFGDGRDYVKYENNPVVTGEMLPENCSRIDFRDPKIWKEEDTYYLIVGSKDNRQIGQVVLCSSKDLKEWKFETVLAANSTGKVGTMWECPDFFPLEDKHVLICSPQNMKAEKYEFHNGNNSVYFLGNYDKNSHIFEKEEPHTIDYGLDFYAPQTTLLPDGRRVMIAWMKSWDACVVPDTQDWQGMMTLPRELEVKDGQIWQQPVREIAQYHKNPCHYEHAEIDGETALSGICGRTMDLTVTMDEQDFNVFSIQLAADEEYETSFTYHKGTGILEIDRTYCGVTRDVVCVRKIKIADPKGLKKMRFILDRQSIELFINDGQQVATTAVCTPLEAEGIRFFSDKKMYITVEKYDIVL
;
A
#
# COMPACT_ATOMS: atom_id res chain seq x y z
N MET A 1 30.08 4.18 0.13
CA MET A 1 29.17 3.31 -0.65
C MET A 1 29.83 1.96 -0.83
N SER A 2 29.14 0.89 -0.44
CA SER A 2 29.64 -0.49 -0.57
C SER A 2 29.66 -0.97 -2.03
N GLU A 3 30.42 -2.03 -2.29
CA GLU A 3 30.47 -2.66 -3.62
C GLU A 3 29.12 -3.27 -4.01
N MET A 4 28.35 -3.80 -3.03
CA MET A 4 27.03 -4.35 -3.28
C MET A 4 26.04 -3.27 -3.72
N LEU A 5 26.01 -2.12 -3.05
CA LEU A 5 25.17 -0.99 -3.43
C LEU A 5 25.56 -0.41 -4.80
N LYS A 6 26.87 -0.30 -5.10
CA LYS A 6 27.35 0.10 -6.44
C LYS A 6 26.87 -0.85 -7.53
N LYS A 7 26.95 -2.16 -7.27
CA LYS A 7 26.49 -3.19 -8.21
C LYS A 7 24.97 -3.08 -8.44
N ALA A 8 24.17 -2.91 -7.39
CA ALA A 8 22.74 -2.75 -7.52
C ALA A 8 22.37 -1.52 -8.36
N ARG A 9 22.98 -0.36 -8.07
CA ARG A 9 22.79 0.89 -8.82
C ARG A 9 23.18 0.78 -10.29
N ALA A 10 24.30 0.12 -10.60
CA ALA A 10 24.72 -0.09 -11.98
C ALA A 10 23.73 -1.00 -12.74
N TYR A 11 23.28 -2.09 -12.09
CA TYR A 11 22.37 -3.05 -12.69
C TYR A 11 20.98 -2.41 -12.94
N GLU A 12 20.41 -1.70 -11.96
CA GLU A 12 19.12 -1.05 -12.14
C GLU A 12 19.14 0.00 -13.25
N ALA A 13 20.22 0.79 -13.34
CA ALA A 13 20.37 1.80 -14.39
C ALA A 13 20.44 1.16 -15.79
N GLU A 14 21.20 0.05 -15.93
CA GLU A 14 21.28 -0.70 -17.18
C GLU A 14 19.92 -1.28 -17.58
N LYS A 15 19.22 -1.93 -16.64
CA LYS A 15 17.92 -2.56 -16.92
C LYS A 15 16.80 -1.54 -17.17
N ALA A 16 16.74 -0.47 -16.37
CA ALA A 16 15.77 0.60 -16.59
C ALA A 16 15.89 1.25 -17.99
N ALA A 17 17.12 1.33 -18.53
CA ALA A 17 17.36 1.84 -19.89
C ALA A 17 16.90 0.87 -21.00
N GLN A 18 16.78 -0.43 -20.69
CA GLN A 18 16.34 -1.48 -21.62
C GLN A 18 14.83 -1.72 -21.60
N THR A 19 14.16 -1.39 -20.50
CA THR A 19 12.72 -1.64 -20.32
C THR A 19 11.89 -0.69 -21.17
N ASP A 20 10.92 -1.21 -21.91
CA ASP A 20 9.95 -0.39 -22.62
C ASP A 20 9.08 0.39 -21.65
N LYS A 21 9.16 1.71 -21.68
CA LYS A 21 8.38 2.61 -20.83
C LYS A 21 6.87 2.48 -21.02
N ASN A 22 6.41 2.00 -22.18
CA ASN A 22 4.99 1.80 -22.46
C ASN A 22 4.40 0.62 -21.69
N THR A 23 5.23 -0.33 -21.23
CA THR A 23 4.79 -1.46 -20.40
C THR A 23 4.67 -1.11 -18.92
N ARG A 24 5.08 0.09 -18.50
CA ARG A 24 5.00 0.56 -17.11
C ARG A 24 3.75 1.37 -16.86
N PRO A 25 3.27 1.42 -15.61
CA PRO A 25 2.29 2.42 -15.20
C PRO A 25 2.72 3.83 -15.62
N LEU A 26 1.76 4.69 -15.91
CA LEU A 26 2.04 6.07 -16.31
C LEU A 26 2.41 6.93 -15.09
N PHE A 27 1.64 6.80 -13.99
CA PHE A 27 1.77 7.63 -12.79
C PHE A 27 1.89 6.84 -11.48
N HIS A 28 1.72 5.52 -11.50
CA HIS A 28 2.04 4.67 -10.34
C HIS A 28 3.52 4.31 -10.33
N ILE A 29 4.13 4.27 -9.15
CA ILE A 29 5.50 3.79 -9.00
C ILE A 29 5.54 2.29 -9.29
N SER A 30 6.47 1.89 -10.13
CA SER A 30 6.78 0.48 -10.41
C SER A 30 8.27 0.20 -10.24
N ALA A 31 8.64 -1.06 -10.14
CA ALA A 31 10.05 -1.46 -10.07
C ALA A 31 10.85 -0.93 -11.28
N PRO A 32 11.99 -0.26 -11.07
CA PRO A 32 12.86 0.12 -12.20
C PRO A 32 13.39 -1.10 -12.94
N ALA A 33 13.61 -2.19 -12.22
CA ALA A 33 13.94 -3.53 -12.67
C ALA A 33 13.60 -4.51 -11.55
N GLY A 34 13.40 -5.78 -11.84
CA GLY A 34 13.21 -6.82 -10.84
C GLY A 34 11.93 -6.67 -10.02
N TRP A 35 12.03 -6.69 -8.68
CA TRP A 35 10.91 -6.79 -7.75
C TRP A 35 10.81 -5.59 -6.82
N ILE A 36 9.58 -5.11 -6.56
CA ILE A 36 9.25 -4.26 -5.41
C ILE A 36 8.04 -4.81 -4.64
N ASN A 37 8.03 -4.57 -3.32
CA ASN A 37 6.86 -4.77 -2.46
C ASN A 37 6.68 -3.55 -1.55
N ASP A 38 6.58 -3.68 -0.25
CA ASP A 38 6.18 -2.66 0.72
C ASP A 38 6.76 -1.26 0.46
N PRO A 39 5.94 -0.20 0.53
CA PRO A 39 6.44 1.17 0.64
C PRO A 39 7.19 1.36 1.95
N ASN A 40 8.29 2.07 1.90
CA ASN A 40 9.17 2.35 3.03
C ASN A 40 9.50 3.84 3.09
N GLY A 41 9.81 4.34 4.28
CA GLY A 41 10.36 5.67 4.44
C GLY A 41 9.55 6.78 3.77
N PHE A 42 8.23 6.64 3.67
CA PHE A 42 7.35 7.65 3.11
C PHE A 42 7.38 8.88 4.00
N SER A 43 8.05 9.93 3.54
CA SER A 43 8.47 11.07 4.38
C SER A 43 8.73 12.32 3.56
N ILE A 44 8.93 13.44 4.25
CA ILE A 44 9.30 14.70 3.64
C ILE A 44 10.71 15.05 4.10
N TYR A 45 11.55 15.41 3.15
CA TYR A 45 12.89 15.89 3.40
C TYR A 45 13.34 16.84 2.29
N ASP A 46 14.02 17.95 2.66
CA ASP A 46 14.50 18.98 1.73
C ASP A 46 13.43 19.44 0.71
N GLY A 47 12.20 19.65 1.17
CA GLY A 47 11.08 20.13 0.37
C GLY A 47 10.53 19.14 -0.65
N LYS A 48 10.98 17.88 -0.66
CA LYS A 48 10.49 16.80 -1.51
C LYS A 48 9.80 15.72 -0.67
N ILE A 49 8.88 15.04 -1.29
CA ILE A 49 8.25 13.82 -0.76
C ILE A 49 9.09 12.64 -1.26
N HIS A 50 9.60 11.87 -0.32
CA HIS A 50 10.42 10.69 -0.57
C HIS A 50 9.60 9.43 -0.33
N LEU A 51 9.73 8.47 -1.23
CA LEU A 51 9.24 7.11 -1.06
C LEU A 51 10.36 6.14 -1.34
N PHE A 52 10.65 5.31 -0.37
CA PHE A 52 11.47 4.13 -0.55
C PHE A 52 10.56 2.91 -0.68
N TYR A 53 11.12 1.80 -1.08
CA TYR A 53 10.37 0.55 -1.19
C TYR A 53 11.31 -0.65 -1.07
N GLN A 54 10.77 -1.76 -0.60
CA GLN A 54 11.45 -3.04 -0.66
C GLN A 54 11.80 -3.34 -2.11
N TYR A 55 13.06 -3.69 -2.38
CA TYR A 55 13.57 -3.77 -3.73
C TYR A 55 14.57 -4.93 -3.92
N TYR A 56 14.33 -5.76 -4.93
CA TYR A 56 15.31 -6.73 -5.39
C TYR A 56 15.58 -6.51 -6.88
N PRO A 57 16.74 -5.90 -7.26
CA PRO A 57 16.98 -5.48 -8.63
C PRO A 57 17.20 -6.62 -9.62
N TYR A 58 17.65 -7.79 -9.15
CA TYR A 58 18.23 -8.83 -10.00
C TYR A 58 17.25 -9.85 -10.58
N ALA A 59 16.04 -9.94 -10.02
CA ALA A 59 14.99 -10.83 -10.49
C ALA A 59 13.62 -10.26 -10.17
N ARG A 60 12.59 -10.66 -10.92
CA ARG A 60 11.20 -10.30 -10.67
C ARG A 60 10.53 -11.13 -9.55
N GLU A 61 11.34 -11.71 -8.69
CA GLU A 61 10.95 -12.50 -7.53
C GLU A 61 11.59 -11.90 -6.28
N TRP A 62 10.98 -12.18 -5.13
CA TRP A 62 11.51 -11.75 -3.86
C TRP A 62 12.90 -12.35 -3.61
N GLY A 63 13.83 -11.56 -3.09
CA GLY A 63 15.21 -11.97 -2.80
C GLY A 63 15.80 -11.15 -1.65
N PRO A 64 17.13 -11.16 -1.42
CA PRO A 64 17.74 -10.30 -0.42
C PRO A 64 17.45 -8.82 -0.68
N MET A 65 16.54 -8.26 0.12
CA MET A 65 15.99 -6.94 -0.12
C MET A 65 17.01 -5.82 0.01
N HIS A 66 16.94 -4.92 -0.93
CA HIS A 66 17.50 -3.58 -0.95
C HIS A 66 16.40 -2.57 -0.65
N TRP A 67 16.69 -1.29 -0.57
CA TRP A 67 15.71 -0.21 -0.66
C TRP A 67 15.88 0.53 -1.97
N GLY A 68 14.86 0.50 -2.81
CA GLY A 68 14.70 1.42 -3.94
C GLY A 68 14.23 2.79 -3.46
N HIS A 69 14.28 3.80 -4.32
CA HIS A 69 14.01 5.17 -3.94
C HIS A 69 13.38 5.98 -5.07
N SER A 70 12.34 6.74 -4.76
CA SER A 70 11.72 7.70 -5.66
C SER A 70 11.36 8.98 -4.91
N VAL A 71 11.30 10.11 -5.61
CA VAL A 71 10.93 11.41 -5.05
C VAL A 71 9.92 12.11 -5.94
N THR A 72 9.14 12.98 -5.33
CA THR A 72 8.15 13.80 -6.03
C THR A 72 7.91 15.12 -5.32
N THR A 73 7.28 16.07 -6.01
CA THR A 73 6.74 17.31 -5.43
C THR A 73 5.22 17.37 -5.46
N ASP A 74 4.57 16.44 -6.17
CA ASP A 74 3.11 16.45 -6.43
C ASP A 74 2.43 15.08 -6.26
N MET A 75 3.19 14.05 -5.90
CA MET A 75 2.71 12.68 -5.66
C MET A 75 2.13 11.96 -6.91
N ILE A 76 2.21 12.56 -8.09
CA ILE A 76 1.75 12.01 -9.36
C ILE A 76 2.95 11.74 -10.29
N SER A 77 3.80 12.74 -10.45
CA SER A 77 5.02 12.60 -11.24
C SER A 77 6.20 12.23 -10.33
N TRP A 78 6.77 11.06 -10.52
CA TRP A 78 7.83 10.52 -9.66
C TRP A 78 9.17 10.47 -10.41
N GLU A 79 10.20 11.03 -9.79
CA GLU A 79 11.59 10.89 -10.20
C GLU A 79 12.20 9.69 -9.47
N GLN A 80 12.69 8.71 -10.22
CA GLN A 80 13.42 7.60 -9.65
C GLN A 80 14.85 8.02 -9.29
N LEU A 81 15.26 7.77 -8.05
CA LEU A 81 16.61 7.90 -7.56
C LEU A 81 17.30 6.53 -7.47
N PRO A 82 18.66 6.49 -7.41
CA PRO A 82 19.37 5.24 -7.22
C PRO A 82 19.03 4.56 -5.90
N ALA A 83 19.09 3.22 -5.87
CA ALA A 83 18.87 2.43 -4.66
C ALA A 83 19.60 3.02 -3.44
N ALA A 84 18.88 3.12 -2.33
CA ALA A 84 19.37 3.78 -1.11
C ALA A 84 20.18 2.83 -0.21
N LEU A 85 19.74 1.58 -0.05
CA LEU A 85 20.36 0.58 0.81
C LEU A 85 20.57 -0.75 0.06
N ALA A 86 21.63 -1.46 0.41
CA ALA A 86 21.89 -2.84 0.03
C ALA A 86 22.19 -3.70 1.28
N PRO A 87 21.94 -5.02 1.28
CA PRO A 87 22.20 -5.90 2.42
C PRO A 87 23.72 -6.25 2.52
N ASP A 88 24.51 -5.29 2.93
CA ASP A 88 25.97 -5.28 2.82
C ASP A 88 26.72 -5.32 4.16
N GLN A 89 25.99 -5.50 5.26
CA GLN A 89 26.53 -5.61 6.61
C GLN A 89 26.18 -6.97 7.24
N ASP A 90 26.93 -7.39 8.25
CA ASP A 90 26.70 -8.66 8.93
C ASP A 90 25.31 -8.76 9.57
N TYR A 91 24.78 -7.64 10.03
CA TYR A 91 23.47 -7.58 10.68
C TYR A 91 22.29 -7.48 9.70
N ASP A 92 22.54 -7.28 8.40
CA ASP A 92 21.48 -7.20 7.37
C ASP A 92 21.79 -8.03 6.10
N ARG A 93 22.73 -8.95 6.17
CA ARG A 93 23.18 -9.76 5.00
C ARG A 93 22.08 -10.56 4.30
N ASN A 94 20.96 -10.82 4.99
CA ASN A 94 19.81 -11.52 4.44
C ASN A 94 18.70 -10.58 3.95
N GLY A 95 18.86 -9.28 4.14
CA GLY A 95 17.96 -8.26 3.62
C GLY A 95 17.90 -7.00 4.48
N CYS A 96 17.71 -5.85 3.82
CA CYS A 96 17.21 -4.63 4.43
C CYS A 96 15.70 -4.65 4.29
N PHE A 97 14.98 -5.14 5.33
CA PHE A 97 13.52 -5.24 5.31
C PHE A 97 12.86 -3.90 5.56
N SER A 98 11.53 -3.90 5.59
CA SER A 98 10.73 -2.69 5.64
C SER A 98 11.02 -1.80 6.83
N GLY A 99 10.62 -0.54 6.71
CA GLY A 99 10.81 0.48 7.71
C GLY A 99 10.34 1.85 7.26
N SER A 100 10.77 2.89 7.96
CA SER A 100 10.30 4.26 7.80
C SER A 100 11.44 5.26 7.75
N ALA A 101 11.13 6.56 7.61
CA ALA A 101 12.13 7.62 7.63
C ALA A 101 11.61 8.84 8.39
N ILE A 102 12.54 9.66 8.84
CA ILE A 102 12.27 10.92 9.53
C ILE A 102 13.41 11.93 9.25
N GLU A 103 13.09 13.21 9.25
CA GLU A 103 14.10 14.25 9.32
C GLU A 103 14.54 14.46 10.78
N ALA A 104 15.84 14.40 11.05
CA ALA A 104 16.44 14.69 12.33
C ALA A 104 17.81 15.32 12.14
N ASP A 105 18.08 16.41 12.86
CA ASP A 105 19.35 17.14 12.84
C ASP A 105 19.82 17.49 11.41
N ASN A 106 18.91 17.96 10.57
CA ASN A 106 19.10 18.28 9.14
C ASN A 106 19.63 17.09 8.31
N LYS A 107 19.32 15.86 8.73
CA LYS A 107 19.58 14.64 7.98
C LYS A 107 18.30 13.88 7.72
N HIS A 108 18.25 13.21 6.59
CA HIS A 108 17.22 12.20 6.35
C HIS A 108 17.66 10.89 7.00
N VAL A 109 16.91 10.42 7.98
CA VAL A 109 17.24 9.22 8.76
C VAL A 109 16.30 8.10 8.35
N LEU A 110 16.87 7.02 7.81
CA LEU A 110 16.13 5.79 7.52
C LEU A 110 16.21 4.87 8.72
N VAL A 111 15.07 4.29 9.10
CA VAL A 111 14.97 3.26 10.15
C VAL A 111 14.40 2.02 9.50
N TYR A 112 15.15 0.92 9.50
CA TYR A 112 14.80 -0.29 8.76
C TYR A 112 15.10 -1.55 9.56
N THR A 113 14.55 -2.67 9.15
CA THR A 113 14.85 -3.97 9.75
C THR A 113 16.03 -4.63 9.03
N GLY A 114 17.13 -4.80 9.72
CA GLY A 114 18.25 -5.64 9.28
C GLY A 114 17.98 -7.10 9.59
N VAL A 115 18.08 -7.96 8.58
CA VAL A 115 17.85 -9.42 8.71
C VAL A 115 19.16 -10.17 8.56
N THR A 116 19.44 -11.01 9.54
CA THR A 116 20.60 -11.90 9.55
C THR A 116 20.26 -13.25 10.15
N LYS A 117 21.17 -14.20 10.05
CA LYS A 117 21.07 -15.50 10.73
C LYS A 117 22.21 -15.65 11.72
N ILE A 118 21.89 -16.18 12.87
CA ILE A 118 22.86 -16.55 13.92
C ILE A 118 22.90 -18.05 14.07
N THR A 119 24.07 -18.59 14.41
CA THR A 119 24.21 -20.01 14.76
C THR A 119 24.02 -20.17 16.26
N LEU A 120 23.02 -20.93 16.66
CA LEU A 120 22.76 -21.26 18.07
C LEU A 120 23.80 -22.25 18.62
N PRO A 121 23.92 -22.39 19.96
CA PRO A 121 24.88 -23.32 20.56
C PRO A 121 24.68 -24.81 20.15
N ASP A 122 23.48 -25.16 19.72
CA ASP A 122 23.15 -26.52 19.23
C ASP A 122 23.41 -26.71 17.72
N GLY A 123 23.96 -25.69 17.04
CA GLY A 123 24.30 -25.71 15.63
C GLY A 123 23.16 -25.35 14.67
N ARG A 124 21.95 -25.08 15.16
CA ARG A 124 20.85 -24.61 14.33
C ARG A 124 21.08 -23.14 13.92
N GLU A 125 20.68 -22.80 12.70
CA GLU A 125 20.57 -21.40 12.30
C GLU A 125 19.21 -20.83 12.72
N GLU A 126 19.22 -19.62 13.24
CA GLU A 126 18.02 -18.88 13.61
C GLU A 126 18.08 -17.47 13.03
N GLU A 127 16.98 -17.02 12.42
CA GLU A 127 16.85 -15.67 11.91
C GLU A 127 16.77 -14.65 13.05
N ARG A 128 17.37 -13.48 12.81
CA ARG A 128 17.25 -12.30 13.67
C ARG A 128 16.82 -11.12 12.84
N GLN A 129 15.80 -10.45 13.34
CA GLN A 129 15.25 -9.23 12.79
C GLN A 129 15.47 -8.12 13.82
N ASN A 130 16.33 -7.17 13.52
CA ASN A 130 16.70 -6.08 14.41
C ASN A 130 16.57 -4.74 13.70
N GLN A 131 16.28 -3.66 14.45
CA GLN A 131 16.11 -2.37 13.83
C GLN A 131 17.44 -1.64 13.72
N CYS A 132 17.66 -1.07 12.53
CA CYS A 132 18.89 -0.40 12.12
C CYS A 132 18.56 1.00 11.64
N ILE A 133 19.57 1.89 11.68
CA ILE A 133 19.44 3.25 11.16
C ILE A 133 20.53 3.56 10.12
N ALA A 134 20.15 4.45 9.18
CA ALA A 134 21.09 5.03 8.22
C ALA A 134 20.83 6.52 8.10
N PHE A 135 21.87 7.33 7.98
CA PHE A 135 21.83 8.78 7.86
C PHE A 135 22.16 9.19 6.42
N GLY A 136 21.41 10.12 5.87
CA GLY A 136 21.63 10.57 4.50
C GLY A 136 21.25 12.02 4.25
N ASP A 137 21.38 12.39 2.98
CA ASP A 137 21.13 13.73 2.44
C ASP A 137 19.92 13.77 1.49
N GLY A 138 19.08 12.75 1.52
CA GLY A 138 17.95 12.59 0.59
C GLY A 138 18.31 11.83 -0.69
N ARG A 139 19.57 11.46 -0.91
CA ARG A 139 20.04 10.69 -2.06
C ARG A 139 20.97 9.55 -1.67
N ASP A 140 22.00 9.85 -0.88
CA ASP A 140 23.01 8.89 -0.43
C ASP A 140 22.89 8.68 1.09
N TYR A 141 23.06 7.43 1.52
CA TYR A 141 22.87 7.03 2.91
C TYR A 141 24.06 6.24 3.41
N VAL A 142 24.40 6.47 4.68
CA VAL A 142 25.47 5.76 5.40
C VAL A 142 24.85 5.08 6.61
N LYS A 143 24.98 3.78 6.68
CA LYS A 143 24.53 2.98 7.82
C LYS A 143 25.30 3.35 9.08
N TYR A 144 24.60 3.40 10.22
CA TYR A 144 25.23 3.72 11.50
C TYR A 144 26.21 2.60 11.90
N GLU A 145 27.38 2.99 12.37
CA GLU A 145 28.46 2.03 12.68
C GLU A 145 28.13 1.06 13.80
N ASN A 146 27.27 1.46 14.74
CA ASN A 146 26.87 0.66 15.89
C ASN A 146 25.48 0.04 15.72
N ASN A 147 25.03 -0.20 14.48
CA ASN A 147 23.83 -0.99 14.22
C ASN A 147 24.00 -2.46 14.67
N PRO A 148 22.93 -3.14 15.08
CA PRO A 148 21.54 -2.65 15.20
C PRO A 148 21.32 -1.82 16.46
N VAL A 149 20.38 -0.87 16.42
CA VAL A 149 20.04 0.02 17.56
C VAL A 149 18.88 -0.47 18.42
N VAL A 150 17.99 -1.31 17.88
CA VAL A 150 16.92 -1.99 18.63
C VAL A 150 16.96 -3.46 18.32
N THR A 151 17.10 -4.28 19.35
CA THR A 151 17.19 -5.74 19.21
C THR A 151 16.10 -6.46 19.98
N GLY A 152 15.82 -7.70 19.59
CA GLY A 152 14.84 -8.54 20.28
C GLY A 152 15.16 -8.84 21.74
N GLU A 153 16.45 -8.69 22.15
CA GLU A 153 16.89 -8.84 23.52
C GLU A 153 16.36 -7.74 24.47
N MET A 154 15.96 -6.60 23.91
CA MET A 154 15.35 -5.49 24.68
C MET A 154 13.89 -5.76 25.02
N LEU A 155 13.27 -6.70 24.35
CA LEU A 155 11.85 -7.04 24.53
C LEU A 155 11.64 -7.96 25.72
N PRO A 156 10.43 -7.95 26.33
CA PRO A 156 10.03 -8.96 27.32
C PRO A 156 10.19 -10.40 26.80
N GLU A 157 10.45 -11.35 27.69
CA GLU A 157 10.73 -12.76 27.36
C GLU A 157 9.60 -13.45 26.57
N ASN A 158 8.38 -12.97 26.70
CA ASN A 158 7.23 -13.49 25.96
C ASN A 158 7.09 -12.95 24.53
N CYS A 159 7.91 -12.00 24.11
CA CYS A 159 7.93 -11.48 22.73
C CYS A 159 8.85 -12.31 21.84
N SER A 160 8.49 -12.47 20.58
CA SER A 160 9.33 -13.11 19.56
C SER A 160 10.62 -12.31 19.34
N ARG A 161 11.74 -13.02 19.23
CA ARG A 161 13.03 -12.45 18.83
C ARG A 161 13.32 -12.65 17.35
N ILE A 162 12.47 -13.41 16.66
CA ILE A 162 12.57 -13.72 15.23
C ILE A 162 11.66 -12.79 14.45
N ASP A 163 10.39 -12.70 14.86
CA ASP A 163 9.39 -11.85 14.22
C ASP A 163 9.35 -10.50 14.93
N PHE A 164 10.20 -9.59 14.48
CA PHE A 164 10.36 -8.24 15.04
C PHE A 164 10.81 -7.27 13.97
N ARG A 165 9.88 -6.70 13.20
CA ARG A 165 10.17 -5.96 11.97
C ARG A 165 9.25 -4.81 11.68
N ASP A 166 9.60 -4.05 10.64
CA ASP A 166 8.83 -2.97 10.02
C ASP A 166 8.66 -1.76 10.96
N PRO A 167 9.77 -1.12 11.37
CA PRO A 167 9.73 0.00 12.30
C PRO A 167 9.08 1.24 11.68
N LYS A 168 8.13 1.85 12.39
CA LYS A 168 7.60 3.18 12.07
C LYS A 168 8.00 4.17 13.13
N ILE A 169 8.74 5.20 12.71
CA ILE A 169 9.28 6.25 13.58
C ILE A 169 8.46 7.54 13.48
N TRP A 170 8.32 8.22 14.62
CA TRP A 170 7.90 9.61 14.69
C TRP A 170 8.61 10.34 15.82
N LYS A 171 8.52 11.65 15.83
CA LYS A 171 9.05 12.49 16.91
C LYS A 171 7.91 13.25 17.56
N GLU A 172 7.93 13.31 18.88
CA GLU A 172 7.03 14.12 19.66
C GLU A 172 7.83 14.85 20.73
N GLU A 173 7.78 16.18 20.71
CA GLU A 173 8.63 17.04 21.49
C GLU A 173 10.12 16.68 21.31
N ASP A 174 10.80 16.28 22.38
CA ASP A 174 12.22 15.89 22.37
C ASP A 174 12.43 14.36 22.37
N THR A 175 11.39 13.58 22.07
CA THR A 175 11.44 12.12 22.11
C THR A 175 11.11 11.53 20.74
N TYR A 176 11.94 10.63 20.27
CA TYR A 176 11.66 9.76 19.16
C TYR A 176 10.93 8.51 19.67
N TYR A 177 9.87 8.16 19.01
CA TYR A 177 9.11 6.94 19.24
C TYR A 177 9.21 6.03 18.06
N LEU A 178 9.20 4.73 18.31
CA LEU A 178 9.28 3.69 17.31
C LEU A 178 8.28 2.59 17.63
N ILE A 179 7.33 2.33 16.75
CA ILE A 179 6.55 1.10 16.82
C ILE A 179 7.14 0.06 15.87
N VAL A 180 7.06 -1.21 16.28
CA VAL A 180 7.59 -2.33 15.50
C VAL A 180 6.58 -3.47 15.55
N GLY A 181 6.34 -4.11 14.40
CA GLY A 181 5.54 -5.31 14.32
C GLY A 181 6.21 -6.48 15.02
N SER A 182 5.41 -7.25 15.77
CA SER A 182 5.90 -8.38 16.54
C SER A 182 4.80 -9.43 16.73
N LYS A 183 5.14 -10.52 17.39
CA LYS A 183 4.19 -11.47 17.95
C LYS A 183 4.71 -12.02 19.27
N ASP A 184 3.81 -12.56 20.09
CA ASP A 184 4.18 -13.22 21.31
C ASP A 184 4.51 -14.72 21.09
N ASN A 185 4.99 -15.41 22.12
CA ASN A 185 5.33 -16.82 22.06
C ASN A 185 4.12 -17.75 21.79
N ARG A 186 2.89 -17.23 21.87
CA ARG A 186 1.64 -17.93 21.52
C ARG A 186 1.20 -17.65 20.08
N GLN A 187 2.03 -17.00 19.28
CA GLN A 187 1.74 -16.58 17.91
C GLN A 187 0.64 -15.52 17.81
N ILE A 188 0.50 -14.68 18.83
CA ILE A 188 -0.43 -13.55 18.85
C ILE A 188 0.27 -12.33 18.29
N GLY A 189 -0.25 -11.80 17.19
CA GLY A 189 0.25 -10.56 16.57
C GLY A 189 0.12 -9.37 17.53
N GLN A 190 1.15 -8.54 17.57
CA GLN A 190 1.22 -7.36 18.41
C GLN A 190 2.10 -6.29 17.81
N VAL A 191 2.00 -5.08 18.33
CA VAL A 191 2.86 -3.94 18.03
C VAL A 191 3.50 -3.48 19.32
N VAL A 192 4.82 -3.39 19.32
CA VAL A 192 5.59 -2.89 20.48
C VAL A 192 5.99 -1.43 20.27
N LEU A 193 6.10 -0.68 21.34
CA LEU A 193 6.53 0.71 21.38
C LEU A 193 7.88 0.82 22.08
N CYS A 194 8.80 1.51 21.41
CA CYS A 194 10.10 1.90 21.95
C CYS A 194 10.27 3.43 21.89
N SER A 195 11.16 3.98 22.72
CA SER A 195 11.50 5.41 22.72
C SER A 195 12.99 5.65 22.75
N SER A 196 13.42 6.82 22.26
CA SER A 196 14.80 7.29 22.27
C SER A 196 14.87 8.81 22.37
N LYS A 197 15.97 9.35 22.89
CA LYS A 197 16.26 10.79 22.88
C LYS A 197 17.26 11.20 21.77
N ASP A 198 17.94 10.23 21.18
CA ASP A 198 19.10 10.49 20.29
C ASP A 198 19.14 9.57 19.05
N LEU A 199 18.11 8.74 18.82
CA LEU A 199 18.02 7.72 17.75
C LEU A 199 18.97 6.53 17.92
N LYS A 200 19.88 6.53 18.88
CA LYS A 200 20.94 5.53 19.03
C LYS A 200 20.69 4.61 20.20
N GLU A 201 20.25 5.19 21.32
CA GLU A 201 19.91 4.44 22.53
C GLU A 201 18.40 4.38 22.68
N TRP A 202 17.85 3.17 22.65
CA TRP A 202 16.42 2.89 22.70
C TRP A 202 16.04 2.11 23.95
N LYS A 203 14.84 2.32 24.42
CA LYS A 203 14.23 1.51 25.48
C LYS A 203 12.87 1.03 25.05
N PHE A 204 12.53 -0.18 25.45
CA PHE A 204 11.16 -0.70 25.36
C PHE A 204 10.25 0.05 26.33
N GLU A 205 9.08 0.50 25.85
CA GLU A 205 8.07 1.15 26.69
C GLU A 205 6.93 0.18 27.02
N THR A 206 6.25 -0.36 26.00
CA THR A 206 5.09 -1.22 26.18
C THR A 206 4.76 -2.03 24.93
N VAL A 207 3.84 -2.98 25.08
CA VAL A 207 3.07 -3.54 23.96
C VAL A 207 1.89 -2.60 23.71
N LEU A 208 1.97 -1.79 22.65
CA LEU A 208 0.98 -0.76 22.33
C LEU A 208 -0.39 -1.36 21.97
N ALA A 209 -0.37 -2.44 21.22
CA ALA A 209 -1.58 -3.14 20.79
C ALA A 209 -1.28 -4.62 20.55
N ALA A 210 -2.28 -5.47 20.79
CA ALA A 210 -2.19 -6.91 20.54
C ALA A 210 -3.52 -7.48 20.05
N ASN A 211 -3.45 -8.62 19.34
CA ASN A 211 -4.59 -9.41 18.88
C ASN A 211 -5.23 -10.22 20.04
N SER A 212 -5.83 -9.55 21.01
CA SER A 212 -6.41 -10.19 22.20
C SER A 212 -7.56 -11.15 21.87
N THR A 213 -8.24 -10.97 20.73
CA THR A 213 -9.38 -11.80 20.31
C THR A 213 -8.95 -13.02 19.50
N GLY A 214 -7.72 -13.07 18.99
CA GLY A 214 -7.24 -14.10 18.06
C GLY A 214 -7.83 -14.01 16.64
N LYS A 215 -8.60 -12.96 16.33
CA LYS A 215 -9.29 -12.82 15.03
C LYS A 215 -8.45 -12.13 13.96
N VAL A 216 -7.46 -11.35 14.33
CA VAL A 216 -6.69 -10.47 13.44
C VAL A 216 -5.31 -11.08 13.15
N GLY A 217 -5.29 -12.24 12.51
CA GLY A 217 -4.07 -12.88 12.04
C GLY A 217 -3.03 -13.23 13.12
N THR A 218 -1.83 -13.58 12.69
CA THR A 218 -0.76 -14.08 13.57
C THR A 218 0.44 -13.15 13.70
N MET A 219 0.78 -12.40 12.65
CA MET A 219 1.84 -11.39 12.64
C MET A 219 1.25 -10.09 12.13
N TRP A 220 1.57 -9.00 12.78
CA TRP A 220 1.15 -7.67 12.35
C TRP A 220 2.32 -6.95 11.72
N GLU A 221 2.42 -7.03 10.39
CA GLU A 221 3.46 -6.39 9.59
C GLU A 221 3.14 -4.91 9.34
N CYS A 222 4.17 -4.15 9.02
CA CYS A 222 4.11 -2.76 8.56
C CYS A 222 3.18 -1.88 9.42
N PRO A 223 3.36 -1.83 10.76
CA PRO A 223 2.53 -0.99 11.59
C PRO A 223 2.76 0.49 11.30
N ASP A 224 1.69 1.28 11.26
CA ASP A 224 1.74 2.74 11.19
C ASP A 224 0.80 3.33 12.24
N PHE A 225 1.29 4.30 13.03
CA PHE A 225 0.54 4.87 14.14
C PHE A 225 0.61 6.38 14.12
N PHE A 226 -0.54 7.04 14.08
CA PHE A 226 -0.60 8.48 13.93
C PHE A 226 -1.93 9.07 14.42
N PRO A 227 -1.94 10.35 14.81
CA PRO A 227 -3.18 11.09 15.05
C PRO A 227 -3.86 11.44 13.71
N LEU A 228 -5.17 11.31 13.67
CA LEU A 228 -6.02 11.77 12.58
C LEU A 228 -7.29 12.36 13.17
N GLU A 229 -7.47 13.69 13.03
CA GLU A 229 -8.52 14.46 13.68
C GLU A 229 -8.54 14.27 15.21
N ASP A 230 -9.61 13.77 15.79
CA ASP A 230 -9.79 13.54 17.23
C ASP A 230 -9.42 12.11 17.67
N LYS A 231 -8.95 11.25 16.74
CA LYS A 231 -8.60 9.85 16.98
C LYS A 231 -7.10 9.59 16.77
N HIS A 232 -6.63 8.47 17.28
CA HIS A 232 -5.41 7.82 16.82
C HIS A 232 -5.77 6.63 15.95
N VAL A 233 -4.97 6.43 14.93
CA VAL A 233 -5.09 5.33 13.97
C VAL A 233 -3.89 4.41 14.13
N LEU A 234 -4.14 3.11 14.25
CA LEU A 234 -3.15 2.09 14.06
C LEU A 234 -3.51 1.32 12.79
N ILE A 235 -2.64 1.36 11.79
CA ILE A 235 -2.72 0.50 10.61
C ILE A 235 -1.74 -0.65 10.81
N CYS A 236 -2.09 -1.84 10.36
CA CYS A 236 -1.16 -2.96 10.22
C CYS A 236 -1.62 -3.93 9.13
N SER A 237 -0.71 -4.78 8.70
CA SER A 237 -0.96 -5.81 7.68
C SER A 237 -0.84 -7.21 8.30
N PRO A 238 -1.96 -7.74 8.85
CA PRO A 238 -1.94 -9.04 9.51
C PRO A 238 -1.82 -10.19 8.51
N GLN A 239 -0.96 -11.16 8.84
CA GLN A 239 -0.84 -12.42 8.11
C GLN A 239 -1.82 -13.48 8.65
N ASN A 240 -2.21 -14.41 7.79
CA ASN A 240 -3.03 -15.58 8.14
C ASN A 240 -4.39 -15.23 8.76
N MET A 241 -5.04 -14.21 8.26
CA MET A 241 -6.42 -13.90 8.63
C MET A 241 -7.38 -14.93 8.08
N LYS A 242 -8.53 -15.07 8.75
CA LYS A 242 -9.67 -15.84 8.27
C LYS A 242 -10.71 -14.89 7.72
N ALA A 243 -11.35 -15.31 6.62
CA ALA A 243 -12.45 -14.54 6.03
C ALA A 243 -13.57 -14.32 7.05
N GLU A 244 -14.04 -13.09 7.13
CA GLU A 244 -15.20 -12.71 7.93
C GLU A 244 -16.21 -11.97 7.05
N LYS A 245 -17.20 -12.71 6.52
CA LYS A 245 -18.21 -12.19 5.57
C LYS A 245 -17.57 -11.43 4.41
N TYR A 246 -17.81 -10.12 4.34
CA TYR A 246 -17.31 -9.24 3.29
C TYR A 246 -16.27 -8.22 3.81
N GLU A 247 -15.92 -8.31 5.11
CA GLU A 247 -14.98 -7.38 5.72
C GLU A 247 -13.54 -7.85 5.52
N PHE A 248 -13.24 -9.11 5.84
CA PHE A 248 -11.91 -9.67 5.71
C PHE A 248 -11.91 -10.88 4.78
N HIS A 249 -10.79 -11.13 4.14
CA HIS A 249 -10.57 -12.32 3.32
C HIS A 249 -9.53 -13.25 3.96
N ASN A 250 -9.44 -14.49 3.48
CA ASN A 250 -8.40 -15.41 3.92
C ASN A 250 -7.02 -14.92 3.46
N GLY A 251 -6.00 -15.12 4.30
CA GLY A 251 -4.61 -14.79 3.99
C GLY A 251 -4.16 -13.44 4.54
N ASN A 252 -3.52 -12.64 3.72
CA ASN A 252 -2.87 -11.39 4.11
C ASN A 252 -3.80 -10.20 3.86
N ASN A 253 -4.14 -9.46 4.91
CA ASN A 253 -5.02 -8.29 4.84
C ASN A 253 -4.27 -7.03 5.31
N SER A 254 -4.82 -5.86 5.03
CA SER A 254 -4.44 -4.62 5.68
C SER A 254 -5.63 -4.05 6.43
N VAL A 255 -5.44 -3.75 7.71
CA VAL A 255 -6.51 -3.33 8.61
C VAL A 255 -6.14 -2.05 9.34
N TYR A 256 -7.14 -1.31 9.81
CA TYR A 256 -6.94 -0.21 10.72
C TYR A 256 -7.79 -0.36 11.98
N PHE A 257 -7.30 0.26 13.04
CA PHE A 257 -8.01 0.46 14.31
C PHE A 257 -8.09 1.96 14.57
N LEU A 258 -9.26 2.46 14.88
CA LEU A 258 -9.41 3.76 15.52
C LEU A 258 -9.31 3.60 17.04
N GLY A 259 -8.97 4.66 17.75
CA GLY A 259 -8.96 4.61 19.21
C GLY A 259 -8.48 5.90 19.86
N ASN A 260 -8.43 5.88 21.19
CA ASN A 260 -7.90 6.96 22.00
C ASN A 260 -6.52 6.57 22.53
N TYR A 261 -5.57 7.47 22.42
CA TYR A 261 -4.20 7.23 22.91
C TYR A 261 -3.84 8.20 24.04
N ASP A 262 -3.51 7.66 25.19
CA ASP A 262 -2.93 8.44 26.29
C ASP A 262 -1.39 8.41 26.21
N LYS A 263 -0.82 9.56 25.87
CA LYS A 263 0.63 9.76 25.69
C LYS A 263 1.44 9.51 26.97
N ASN A 264 0.86 9.75 28.16
CA ASN A 264 1.58 9.64 29.42
C ASN A 264 1.72 8.17 29.87
N SER A 265 0.68 7.39 29.65
CA SER A 265 0.65 5.97 30.01
C SER A 265 0.98 5.03 28.84
N HIS A 266 1.06 5.55 27.64
CA HIS A 266 1.18 4.80 26.38
C HIS A 266 0.08 3.74 26.19
N ILE A 267 -1.13 4.03 26.69
CA ILE A 267 -2.28 3.16 26.49
C ILE A 267 -3.03 3.59 25.22
N PHE A 268 -3.23 2.64 24.31
CA PHE A 268 -4.08 2.79 23.15
C PHE A 268 -5.36 1.95 23.31
N GLU A 269 -6.46 2.64 23.59
CA GLU A 269 -7.80 2.04 23.68
C GLU A 269 -8.38 1.90 22.27
N LYS A 270 -7.97 0.82 21.59
CA LYS A 270 -8.38 0.56 20.20
C LYS A 270 -9.80 0.02 20.10
N GLU A 271 -10.51 0.46 19.08
CA GLU A 271 -11.81 -0.04 18.65
C GLU A 271 -11.66 -1.36 17.86
N GLU A 272 -12.75 -1.89 17.30
CA GLU A 272 -12.70 -3.08 16.43
C GLU A 272 -11.94 -2.76 15.12
N PRO A 273 -11.32 -3.78 14.50
CA PRO A 273 -10.60 -3.61 13.26
C PRO A 273 -11.53 -3.46 12.06
N HIS A 274 -11.11 -2.67 11.09
CA HIS A 274 -11.75 -2.53 9.78
C HIS A 274 -10.75 -2.74 8.66
N THR A 275 -11.22 -3.27 7.53
CA THR A 275 -10.43 -3.33 6.30
C THR A 275 -10.16 -1.92 5.77
N ILE A 276 -8.92 -1.67 5.32
CA ILE A 276 -8.57 -0.37 4.74
C ILE A 276 -8.76 -0.35 3.22
N ASP A 277 -8.67 -1.50 2.55
CA ASP A 277 -8.94 -1.66 1.12
C ASP A 277 -9.64 -3.00 0.88
N TYR A 278 -10.74 -2.98 0.16
CA TYR A 278 -11.60 -4.13 -0.11
C TYR A 278 -11.23 -4.88 -1.40
N GLY A 279 -10.19 -4.45 -2.10
CA GLY A 279 -9.79 -5.00 -3.39
C GLY A 279 -9.02 -6.32 -3.31
N LEU A 280 -8.42 -6.67 -4.44
CA LEU A 280 -7.63 -7.89 -4.62
C LEU A 280 -6.14 -7.68 -4.37
N ASP A 281 -5.67 -6.44 -4.50
CA ASP A 281 -4.24 -6.11 -4.58
C ASP A 281 -3.88 -4.89 -3.72
N PHE A 282 -3.81 -5.09 -2.41
CA PHE A 282 -3.43 -4.04 -1.47
C PHE A 282 -2.78 -4.63 -0.24
N TYR A 283 -1.57 -4.18 0.12
CA TYR A 283 -0.84 -4.63 1.31
C TYR A 283 0.16 -3.59 1.81
N ALA A 284 0.56 -3.69 3.07
CA ALA A 284 1.65 -2.94 3.69
C ALA A 284 1.56 -1.40 3.54
N PRO A 285 0.41 -0.76 3.78
CA PRO A 285 0.30 0.69 3.64
C PRO A 285 1.20 1.45 4.61
N GLN A 286 1.73 2.58 4.14
CA GLN A 286 2.48 3.52 4.97
C GLN A 286 1.97 4.94 4.74
N THR A 287 1.97 5.77 5.79
CA THR A 287 1.47 7.14 5.72
C THR A 287 2.54 8.20 6.00
N THR A 288 2.32 9.40 5.50
CA THR A 288 3.07 10.60 5.88
C THR A 288 2.14 11.79 6.12
N LEU A 289 2.55 12.71 6.98
CA LEU A 289 1.87 13.98 7.19
C LEU A 289 2.51 15.04 6.29
N LEU A 290 1.72 15.63 5.41
CA LEU A 290 2.17 16.70 4.53
C LEU A 290 2.26 18.04 5.29
N PRO A 291 3.05 19.02 4.79
CA PRO A 291 3.15 20.35 5.41
C PRO A 291 1.83 21.13 5.47
N ASP A 292 0.89 20.80 4.61
CA ASP A 292 -0.45 21.41 4.58
C ASP A 292 -1.46 20.75 5.53
N GLY A 293 -1.00 19.76 6.32
CA GLY A 293 -1.80 19.07 7.33
C GLY A 293 -2.53 17.81 6.84
N ARG A 294 -2.48 17.49 5.54
CA ARG A 294 -3.06 16.24 5.04
C ARG A 294 -2.25 15.03 5.48
N ARG A 295 -2.93 13.97 5.92
CA ARG A 295 -2.35 12.64 6.08
C ARG A 295 -2.54 11.87 4.77
N VAL A 296 -1.46 11.42 4.18
CA VAL A 296 -1.47 10.70 2.91
C VAL A 296 -0.92 9.29 3.10
N MET A 297 -1.57 8.32 2.47
CA MET A 297 -1.23 6.90 2.50
C MET A 297 -0.85 6.42 1.12
N ILE A 298 0.13 5.50 1.05
CA ILE A 298 0.49 4.73 -0.14
C ILE A 298 0.70 3.27 0.28
N ALA A 299 0.42 2.31 -0.60
CA ALA A 299 0.53 0.89 -0.31
C ALA A 299 1.17 0.11 -1.47
N TRP A 300 1.63 -1.08 -1.22
CA TRP A 300 1.97 -2.02 -2.26
C TRP A 300 0.70 -2.50 -2.97
N MET A 301 0.63 -2.26 -4.27
CA MET A 301 -0.47 -2.73 -5.12
C MET A 301 -0.13 -4.15 -5.58
N LYS A 302 -0.36 -5.05 -4.74
CA LYS A 302 -0.42 -6.52 -4.73
C LYS A 302 -0.56 -6.99 -3.29
N SER A 303 -0.56 -8.29 -3.10
CA SER A 303 -0.39 -8.93 -1.81
C SER A 303 0.43 -10.20 -2.01
N TRP A 304 0.89 -10.81 -0.94
CA TRP A 304 1.57 -12.11 -1.00
C TRP A 304 0.70 -13.22 -1.58
N ASP A 305 -0.63 -13.08 -1.48
CA ASP A 305 -1.61 -14.06 -1.95
C ASP A 305 -1.94 -13.92 -3.44
N ALA A 306 -1.61 -12.78 -4.05
CA ALA A 306 -1.96 -12.47 -5.43
C ALA A 306 -0.84 -11.72 -6.16
N CYS A 307 0.14 -12.45 -6.67
CA CYS A 307 1.18 -11.89 -7.53
C CYS A 307 0.79 -12.06 -9.00
N VAL A 308 0.07 -11.07 -9.53
CA VAL A 308 -0.39 -11.02 -10.91
C VAL A 308 0.52 -10.11 -11.71
N VAL A 309 1.22 -10.65 -12.70
CA VAL A 309 2.00 -9.90 -13.71
C VAL A 309 1.97 -10.64 -15.03
N PRO A 310 1.99 -9.94 -16.16
CA PRO A 310 2.23 -10.57 -17.46
C PRO A 310 3.58 -11.29 -17.49
N ASP A 311 3.62 -12.48 -18.09
CA ASP A 311 4.86 -13.26 -18.19
C ASP A 311 5.92 -12.57 -19.07
N THR A 312 5.50 -11.62 -19.88
CA THR A 312 6.35 -10.82 -20.78
C THR A 312 7.11 -9.68 -20.08
N GLN A 313 6.78 -9.36 -18.81
CA GLN A 313 7.44 -8.29 -18.07
C GLN A 313 8.68 -8.80 -17.32
N ASP A 314 9.74 -8.00 -17.31
CA ASP A 314 10.98 -8.24 -16.56
C ASP A 314 11.02 -7.55 -15.19
N TRP A 315 9.89 -6.93 -14.76
CA TRP A 315 9.72 -6.27 -13.47
C TRP A 315 8.39 -6.70 -12.82
N GLN A 316 8.31 -6.56 -11.50
CA GLN A 316 7.12 -6.92 -10.72
C GLN A 316 6.94 -6.02 -9.50
N GLY A 317 5.69 -5.66 -9.24
CA GLY A 317 5.27 -4.82 -8.13
C GLY A 317 5.11 -3.36 -8.53
N MET A 318 4.09 -2.73 -7.96
CA MET A 318 3.81 -1.30 -8.09
C MET A 318 3.17 -0.78 -6.80
N MET A 319 3.17 0.54 -6.62
CA MET A 319 2.49 1.19 -5.51
C MET A 319 1.10 1.63 -5.95
N THR A 320 0.19 1.81 -4.99
CA THR A 320 -1.09 2.49 -5.22
C THR A 320 -0.86 3.97 -5.54
N LEU A 321 -1.87 4.64 -6.05
CA LEU A 321 -1.91 6.10 -6.02
C LEU A 321 -1.88 6.55 -4.54
N PRO A 322 -1.14 7.61 -4.18
CA PRO A 322 -1.26 8.21 -2.86
C PRO A 322 -2.70 8.69 -2.59
N ARG A 323 -3.19 8.45 -1.36
CA ARG A 323 -4.58 8.72 -0.94
C ARG A 323 -4.61 9.61 0.29
N GLU A 324 -5.42 10.65 0.25
CA GLU A 324 -5.72 11.49 1.40
C GLU A 324 -6.66 10.75 2.35
N LEU A 325 -6.36 10.77 3.65
CA LEU A 325 -7.15 10.11 4.68
C LEU A 325 -7.93 11.13 5.51
N GLU A 326 -9.17 10.78 5.86
CA GLU A 326 -10.06 11.55 6.72
C GLU A 326 -10.83 10.58 7.64
N VAL A 327 -11.11 10.96 8.88
CA VAL A 327 -12.04 10.22 9.74
C VAL A 327 -13.43 10.85 9.61
N LYS A 328 -14.39 10.07 9.17
CA LYS A 328 -15.77 10.49 9.03
C LYS A 328 -16.71 9.35 9.41
N ASP A 329 -17.74 9.66 10.19
CA ASP A 329 -18.74 8.70 10.68
C ASP A 329 -18.10 7.47 11.38
N GLY A 330 -16.96 7.67 12.10
CA GLY A 330 -16.24 6.61 12.82
C GLY A 330 -15.49 5.63 11.90
N GLN A 331 -15.19 6.03 10.68
CA GLN A 331 -14.43 5.22 9.68
C GLN A 331 -13.39 6.08 8.97
N ILE A 332 -12.37 5.44 8.41
CA ILE A 332 -11.42 6.10 7.51
C ILE A 332 -12.03 6.19 6.12
N TRP A 333 -12.17 7.42 5.62
CA TRP A 333 -12.49 7.71 4.23
C TRP A 333 -11.21 8.04 3.48
N GLN A 334 -11.17 7.70 2.17
CA GLN A 334 -9.98 7.85 1.35
C GLN A 334 -10.33 8.54 0.04
N GLN A 335 -9.51 9.50 -0.37
CA GLN A 335 -9.62 10.14 -1.68
C GLN A 335 -8.29 10.04 -2.43
N PRO A 336 -8.29 9.94 -3.76
CA PRO A 336 -7.06 10.17 -4.52
C PRO A 336 -6.49 11.53 -4.13
N VAL A 337 -5.15 11.66 -4.06
CA VAL A 337 -4.54 12.97 -3.83
C VAL A 337 -5.03 13.97 -4.86
N ARG A 338 -5.41 15.16 -4.38
CA ARG A 338 -6.06 16.20 -5.21
C ARG A 338 -5.21 16.69 -6.36
N GLU A 339 -3.91 16.50 -6.28
CA GLU A 339 -2.92 16.88 -7.30
C GLU A 339 -3.16 16.17 -8.65
N ILE A 340 -3.82 15.01 -8.66
CA ILE A 340 -4.18 14.29 -9.90
C ILE A 340 -5.00 15.16 -10.86
N ALA A 341 -5.82 16.08 -10.34
CA ALA A 341 -6.64 16.97 -11.14
C ALA A 341 -5.82 17.92 -12.05
N GLN A 342 -4.54 18.18 -11.75
CA GLN A 342 -3.65 19.00 -12.57
C GLN A 342 -3.31 18.31 -13.91
N TYR A 343 -3.44 16.99 -13.94
CA TYR A 343 -3.14 16.14 -15.09
C TYR A 343 -4.38 15.76 -15.89
N HIS A 344 -5.57 16.26 -15.52
CA HIS A 344 -6.81 16.03 -16.27
C HIS A 344 -6.78 16.72 -17.64
N LYS A 345 -7.05 15.95 -18.69
CA LYS A 345 -7.18 16.41 -20.08
C LYS A 345 -8.42 15.79 -20.71
N ASN A 346 -8.80 16.29 -21.86
CA ASN A 346 -9.85 15.73 -22.72
C ASN A 346 -11.14 15.38 -21.95
N PRO A 347 -11.82 16.33 -21.29
CA PRO A 347 -13.02 16.04 -20.55
C PRO A 347 -14.12 15.46 -21.44
N CYS A 348 -14.79 14.42 -20.95
CA CYS A 348 -15.98 13.86 -21.56
C CYS A 348 -17.05 13.73 -20.47
N HIS A 349 -18.22 14.32 -20.72
CA HIS A 349 -19.30 14.39 -19.75
C HIS A 349 -20.62 13.97 -20.36
N TYR A 350 -21.34 13.12 -19.66
CA TYR A 350 -22.70 12.72 -19.94
C TYR A 350 -23.58 13.01 -18.73
N GLU A 351 -24.59 13.84 -18.91
CA GLU A 351 -25.64 14.05 -17.94
C GLU A 351 -26.86 13.24 -18.36
N HIS A 352 -27.44 12.46 -17.43
CA HIS A 352 -28.57 11.59 -17.70
C HIS A 352 -28.39 10.63 -18.90
N ALA A 353 -27.24 9.96 -19.01
CA ALA A 353 -27.05 8.92 -20.01
C ALA A 353 -27.97 7.72 -19.73
N GLU A 354 -28.77 7.34 -20.72
CA GLU A 354 -29.65 6.18 -20.64
C GLU A 354 -28.85 4.90 -20.79
N ILE A 355 -29.00 3.98 -19.84
CA ILE A 355 -28.46 2.62 -19.86
C ILE A 355 -29.62 1.63 -19.87
N ASP A 356 -29.71 0.82 -20.93
CA ASP A 356 -30.74 -0.21 -21.12
C ASP A 356 -30.07 -1.43 -21.76
N GLY A 357 -29.85 -2.48 -20.99
CA GLY A 357 -28.98 -3.59 -21.38
C GLY A 357 -27.51 -3.13 -21.47
N GLU A 358 -26.74 -3.76 -22.37
CA GLU A 358 -25.34 -3.39 -22.63
C GLU A 358 -25.27 -2.09 -23.44
N THR A 359 -24.52 -1.12 -22.94
CA THR A 359 -24.42 0.23 -23.51
C THR A 359 -22.97 0.72 -23.47
N ALA A 360 -22.48 1.26 -24.60
CA ALA A 360 -21.22 1.98 -24.66
C ALA A 360 -21.48 3.47 -24.96
N LEU A 361 -20.76 4.35 -24.27
CA LEU A 361 -20.89 5.79 -24.45
C LEU A 361 -19.69 6.32 -25.26
N SER A 362 -19.97 7.09 -26.30
CA SER A 362 -18.94 7.61 -27.20
C SER A 362 -17.92 8.48 -26.42
N GLY A 363 -16.62 8.22 -26.61
CA GLY A 363 -15.55 8.94 -25.91
C GLY A 363 -15.29 8.47 -24.46
N ILE A 364 -16.07 7.54 -23.94
CA ILE A 364 -15.80 6.88 -22.65
C ILE A 364 -15.03 5.59 -22.96
N CYS A 365 -13.71 5.72 -23.06
CA CYS A 365 -12.75 4.64 -23.30
C CYS A 365 -11.35 5.10 -22.87
N GLY A 366 -10.38 4.18 -22.81
CA GLY A 366 -8.97 4.44 -22.52
C GLY A 366 -8.41 3.62 -21.36
N ARG A 367 -7.11 3.82 -21.03
CA ARG A 367 -6.37 3.05 -20.03
C ARG A 367 -5.75 3.92 -18.93
N THR A 368 -5.68 5.24 -19.12
CA THR A 368 -5.12 6.19 -18.14
C THR A 368 -6.11 7.32 -17.94
N MET A 369 -6.96 7.21 -16.90
CA MET A 369 -8.07 8.13 -16.72
C MET A 369 -8.56 8.22 -15.27
N ASP A 370 -9.31 9.28 -15.01
CA ASP A 370 -10.18 9.49 -13.87
C ASP A 370 -11.63 9.45 -14.38
N LEU A 371 -12.36 8.41 -14.01
CA LEU A 371 -13.73 8.15 -14.44
C LEU A 371 -14.65 8.15 -13.23
N THR A 372 -15.62 9.06 -13.21
CA THR A 372 -16.66 9.11 -12.18
C THR A 372 -18.01 8.75 -12.77
N VAL A 373 -18.70 7.80 -12.13
CA VAL A 373 -20.06 7.38 -12.46
C VAL A 373 -20.97 7.60 -11.27
N THR A 374 -21.98 8.42 -11.45
CA THR A 374 -23.00 8.70 -10.43
C THR A 374 -24.33 8.12 -10.88
N MET A 375 -25.00 7.43 -9.96
CA MET A 375 -26.31 6.81 -10.18
C MET A 375 -27.38 7.56 -9.38
N ASP A 376 -28.48 7.89 -10.03
CA ASP A 376 -29.67 8.38 -9.35
C ASP A 376 -30.43 7.23 -8.67
N GLU A 377 -31.35 7.56 -7.74
CA GLU A 377 -32.26 6.57 -7.16
C GLU A 377 -33.22 6.06 -8.22
N GLN A 378 -33.07 4.79 -8.67
CA GLN A 378 -33.86 4.20 -9.74
C GLN A 378 -34.19 2.74 -9.46
N ASP A 379 -35.16 2.21 -10.20
CA ASP A 379 -35.60 0.82 -10.09
C ASP A 379 -34.79 -0.09 -11.03
N PHE A 380 -33.61 -0.54 -10.57
CA PHE A 380 -32.82 -1.61 -11.20
C PHE A 380 -32.45 -2.68 -10.17
N ASN A 381 -32.08 -3.86 -10.59
CA ASN A 381 -31.58 -4.93 -9.72
C ASN A 381 -30.08 -5.10 -9.85
N VAL A 382 -29.56 -4.99 -11.07
CA VAL A 382 -28.14 -5.19 -11.39
C VAL A 382 -27.65 -4.03 -12.25
N PHE A 383 -26.52 -3.43 -11.85
CA PHE A 383 -25.76 -2.48 -12.64
C PHE A 383 -24.29 -2.92 -12.69
N SER A 384 -23.69 -2.91 -13.86
CA SER A 384 -22.30 -3.34 -14.06
C SER A 384 -21.53 -2.36 -14.93
N ILE A 385 -20.24 -2.23 -14.64
CA ILE A 385 -19.26 -1.51 -15.47
C ILE A 385 -18.14 -2.50 -15.79
N GLN A 386 -17.82 -2.62 -17.06
CA GLN A 386 -16.63 -3.33 -17.55
C GLN A 386 -15.58 -2.33 -17.96
N LEU A 387 -14.36 -2.51 -17.50
CA LEU A 387 -13.20 -1.66 -17.75
C LEU A 387 -12.07 -2.46 -18.38
N ALA A 388 -11.17 -1.79 -19.09
CA ALA A 388 -10.06 -2.42 -19.80
C ALA A 388 -10.56 -3.61 -20.66
N ALA A 389 -11.61 -3.35 -21.46
CA ALA A 389 -12.38 -4.40 -22.14
C ALA A 389 -12.21 -4.36 -23.67
N ASP A 390 -12.23 -5.55 -24.27
CA ASP A 390 -12.40 -5.79 -25.70
C ASP A 390 -13.27 -7.02 -25.94
N GLU A 391 -13.01 -7.81 -26.98
CA GLU A 391 -13.75 -9.04 -27.29
C GLU A 391 -13.31 -10.22 -26.39
N GLU A 392 -12.08 -10.21 -25.84
CA GLU A 392 -11.47 -11.30 -25.07
C GLU A 392 -11.25 -10.96 -23.60
N TYR A 393 -11.06 -9.67 -23.28
CA TYR A 393 -10.64 -9.22 -21.96
C TYR A 393 -11.66 -8.29 -21.32
N GLU A 394 -11.75 -8.37 -19.98
CA GLU A 394 -12.51 -7.41 -19.17
C GLU A 394 -12.16 -7.51 -17.69
N THR A 395 -12.42 -6.44 -16.97
CA THR A 395 -12.56 -6.43 -15.52
C THR A 395 -13.89 -5.78 -15.17
N SER A 396 -14.77 -6.52 -14.49
CA SER A 396 -16.14 -6.06 -14.22
C SER A 396 -16.35 -5.68 -12.76
N PHE A 397 -17.22 -4.69 -12.57
CA PHE A 397 -17.68 -4.17 -11.27
C PHE A 397 -19.19 -4.20 -11.26
N THR A 398 -19.76 -5.24 -10.64
CA THR A 398 -21.20 -5.53 -10.72
C THR A 398 -21.89 -5.30 -9.36
N TYR A 399 -22.80 -4.34 -9.32
CA TYR A 399 -23.60 -4.04 -8.13
C TYR A 399 -24.96 -4.73 -8.16
N HIS A 400 -25.26 -5.52 -7.14
CA HIS A 400 -26.52 -6.17 -6.89
C HIS A 400 -27.31 -5.38 -5.85
N LYS A 401 -28.24 -4.53 -6.28
CA LYS A 401 -28.99 -3.60 -5.42
C LYS A 401 -29.75 -4.30 -4.31
N GLY A 402 -30.43 -5.42 -4.61
CA GLY A 402 -31.24 -6.16 -3.64
C GLY A 402 -30.44 -6.76 -2.47
N THR A 403 -29.15 -7.06 -2.69
CA THR A 403 -28.24 -7.55 -1.64
C THR A 403 -27.31 -6.47 -1.10
N GLY A 404 -27.16 -5.35 -1.82
CA GLY A 404 -26.19 -4.30 -1.55
C GLY A 404 -24.74 -4.78 -1.67
N ILE A 405 -24.49 -5.73 -2.58
CA ILE A 405 -23.15 -6.30 -2.82
C ILE A 405 -22.60 -5.75 -4.13
N LEU A 406 -21.39 -5.24 -4.09
CA LEU A 406 -20.56 -4.98 -5.25
C LEU A 406 -19.59 -6.13 -5.43
N GLU A 407 -19.60 -6.76 -6.61
CA GLU A 407 -18.68 -7.80 -7.00
C GLU A 407 -17.63 -7.22 -7.97
N ILE A 408 -16.37 -7.47 -7.71
CA ILE A 408 -15.23 -7.21 -8.60
C ILE A 408 -14.82 -8.56 -9.19
N ASP A 409 -14.85 -8.68 -10.50
CA ASP A 409 -14.40 -9.88 -11.21
C ASP A 409 -13.36 -9.50 -12.26
N ARG A 410 -12.15 -10.03 -12.11
CA ARG A 410 -11.03 -9.90 -13.06
C ARG A 410 -10.65 -11.23 -13.70
N THR A 411 -11.54 -12.19 -13.75
CA THR A 411 -11.27 -13.52 -14.34
C THR A 411 -10.71 -13.41 -15.75
N TYR A 412 -11.19 -12.43 -16.51
CA TYR A 412 -10.77 -12.19 -17.89
C TYR A 412 -9.80 -11.00 -18.04
N CYS A 413 -9.05 -10.61 -17.00
CA CYS A 413 -8.11 -9.49 -17.06
C CYS A 413 -6.72 -9.85 -17.63
N GLY A 414 -6.57 -10.99 -18.35
CA GLY A 414 -5.28 -11.44 -18.90
C GLY A 414 -4.40 -12.20 -17.91
N VAL A 415 -4.92 -12.57 -16.74
CA VAL A 415 -4.19 -13.42 -15.77
C VAL A 415 -4.12 -14.86 -16.30
N THR A 416 -2.92 -15.44 -16.28
CA THR A 416 -2.64 -16.80 -16.77
C THR A 416 -2.41 -17.82 -15.63
N ARG A 417 -2.58 -17.41 -14.37
CA ARG A 417 -2.33 -18.24 -13.18
C ARG A 417 -3.63 -18.44 -12.38
N ASP A 418 -3.70 -19.55 -11.65
CA ASP A 418 -4.79 -19.81 -10.71
C ASP A 418 -4.60 -18.95 -9.45
N VAL A 419 -5.25 -17.82 -9.42
CA VAL A 419 -5.25 -16.83 -8.32
C VAL A 419 -6.68 -16.36 -8.05
N VAL A 420 -6.91 -15.75 -6.91
CA VAL A 420 -8.22 -15.13 -6.60
C VAL A 420 -8.52 -14.04 -7.62
N CYS A 421 -9.62 -14.18 -8.35
CA CYS A 421 -10.07 -13.21 -9.34
C CYS A 421 -11.36 -12.48 -8.95
N VAL A 422 -12.08 -12.96 -7.95
CA VAL A 422 -13.38 -12.40 -7.55
C VAL A 422 -13.33 -11.90 -6.11
N ARG A 423 -13.82 -10.67 -5.89
CA ARG A 423 -13.99 -10.08 -4.57
C ARG A 423 -15.39 -9.48 -4.42
N LYS A 424 -16.00 -9.67 -3.25
CA LYS A 424 -17.32 -9.14 -2.93
C LYS A 424 -17.23 -8.15 -1.78
N ILE A 425 -17.87 -7.02 -1.95
CA ILE A 425 -17.90 -5.92 -1.01
C ILE A 425 -19.35 -5.66 -0.61
N LYS A 426 -19.64 -5.62 0.67
CA LYS A 426 -20.92 -5.12 1.16
C LYS A 426 -20.84 -3.61 1.22
N ILE A 427 -21.68 -2.92 0.47
CA ILE A 427 -21.75 -1.45 0.50
C ILE A 427 -22.14 -0.98 1.90
N ALA A 428 -21.34 -0.11 2.49
CA ALA A 428 -21.51 0.36 3.87
C ALA A 428 -22.66 1.37 4.00
N ASP A 429 -22.87 2.24 3.00
CA ASP A 429 -23.98 3.19 3.01
C ASP A 429 -25.33 2.45 2.98
N PRO A 430 -26.19 2.63 3.99
CA PRO A 430 -27.52 2.00 4.01
C PRO A 430 -28.41 2.40 2.84
N LYS A 431 -28.14 3.53 2.17
CA LYS A 431 -28.81 3.94 0.94
C LYS A 431 -28.25 3.28 -0.33
N GLY A 432 -27.22 2.44 -0.17
CA GLY A 432 -26.59 1.66 -1.24
C GLY A 432 -25.53 2.42 -2.01
N LEU A 433 -25.15 1.87 -3.14
CA LEU A 433 -24.15 2.43 -4.05
C LEU A 433 -24.75 3.61 -4.82
N LYS A 434 -24.08 4.76 -4.81
CA LYS A 434 -24.49 5.98 -5.51
C LYS A 434 -23.43 6.49 -6.47
N LYS A 435 -22.17 6.30 -6.11
CA LYS A 435 -21.05 6.87 -6.85
C LYS A 435 -19.88 5.90 -6.89
N MET A 436 -19.30 5.75 -8.05
CA MET A 436 -18.05 5.04 -8.29
C MET A 436 -17.08 5.97 -8.99
N ARG A 437 -15.90 6.21 -8.41
CA ARG A 437 -14.80 6.90 -9.06
C ARG A 437 -13.68 5.91 -9.29
N PHE A 438 -13.28 5.76 -10.51
CA PHE A 438 -12.22 4.87 -10.94
C PHE A 438 -11.00 5.68 -11.35
N ILE A 439 -9.85 5.35 -10.79
CA ILE A 439 -8.55 5.80 -11.30
C ILE A 439 -7.92 4.61 -12.01
N LEU A 440 -7.81 4.72 -13.32
CA LEU A 440 -7.17 3.71 -14.17
C LEU A 440 -5.77 4.15 -14.52
N ASP A 441 -4.84 3.23 -14.41
CA ASP A 441 -3.55 3.27 -15.08
C ASP A 441 -3.38 1.98 -15.90
N ARG A 442 -2.36 1.90 -16.69
CA ARG A 442 -2.11 0.83 -17.66
C ARG A 442 -2.34 -0.58 -17.11
N GLN A 443 -2.04 -0.81 -15.84
CA GLN A 443 -2.08 -2.14 -15.19
C GLN A 443 -2.85 -2.14 -13.86
N SER A 444 -3.66 -1.12 -13.60
CA SER A 444 -4.38 -1.00 -12.34
C SER A 444 -5.71 -0.28 -12.47
N ILE A 445 -6.60 -0.63 -11.56
CA ILE A 445 -7.89 0.03 -11.35
C ILE A 445 -8.05 0.25 -9.85
N GLU A 446 -8.15 1.51 -9.43
CA GLU A 446 -8.50 1.88 -8.06
C GLU A 446 -9.91 2.47 -8.04
N LEU A 447 -10.81 1.83 -7.30
CA LEU A 447 -12.21 2.21 -7.18
C LEU A 447 -12.46 2.88 -5.82
N PHE A 448 -12.98 4.10 -5.85
CA PHE A 448 -13.44 4.85 -4.69
C PHE A 448 -14.98 4.86 -4.69
N ILE A 449 -15.58 4.25 -3.69
CA ILE A 449 -17.02 4.02 -3.56
C ILE A 449 -17.63 5.11 -2.68
N ASN A 450 -18.73 5.73 -3.13
CA ASN A 450 -19.49 6.74 -2.36
C ASN A 450 -18.57 7.80 -1.74
N ASP A 451 -17.79 8.48 -2.59
CA ASP A 451 -16.82 9.51 -2.18
C ASP A 451 -15.70 8.97 -1.24
N GLY A 452 -15.29 7.71 -1.45
CA GLY A 452 -14.16 7.11 -0.72
C GLY A 452 -14.51 6.53 0.65
N GLN A 453 -15.78 6.32 0.95
CA GLN A 453 -16.21 5.58 2.15
C GLN A 453 -15.65 4.17 2.16
N GLN A 454 -15.54 3.54 1.01
CA GLN A 454 -14.85 2.26 0.80
C GLN A 454 -13.98 2.36 -0.45
N VAL A 455 -12.87 1.66 -0.47
CA VAL A 455 -11.94 1.66 -1.61
C VAL A 455 -11.56 0.23 -1.97
N ALA A 456 -11.34 -0.02 -3.25
CA ALA A 456 -10.92 -1.33 -3.74
C ALA A 456 -9.87 -1.21 -4.84
N THR A 457 -8.75 -1.89 -4.65
CA THR A 457 -7.59 -1.88 -5.54
C THR A 457 -7.48 -3.20 -6.29
N THR A 458 -7.27 -3.13 -7.60
CA THR A 458 -7.13 -4.29 -8.47
C THR A 458 -6.05 -4.06 -9.52
N ALA A 459 -5.05 -4.94 -9.57
CA ALA A 459 -4.11 -5.01 -10.67
C ALA A 459 -4.73 -5.81 -11.83
N VAL A 460 -4.42 -5.40 -13.06
CA VAL A 460 -4.87 -6.06 -14.30
C VAL A 460 -3.69 -6.32 -15.23
N CYS A 461 -3.79 -7.39 -16.01
CA CYS A 461 -2.78 -7.79 -17.00
C CYS A 461 -3.29 -7.64 -18.44
N THR A 462 -4.39 -6.97 -18.62
CA THR A 462 -5.06 -6.77 -19.92
C THR A 462 -4.13 -6.05 -20.89
N PRO A 463 -4.04 -6.47 -22.17
CA PRO A 463 -3.35 -5.72 -23.22
C PRO A 463 -3.82 -4.27 -23.27
N LEU A 464 -2.91 -3.34 -23.59
CA LEU A 464 -3.23 -1.90 -23.57
C LEU A 464 -4.24 -1.49 -24.63
N GLU A 465 -4.37 -2.27 -25.68
CA GLU A 465 -5.34 -2.10 -26.77
C GLU A 465 -6.79 -2.34 -26.32
N ALA A 466 -6.99 -3.07 -25.23
CA ALA A 466 -8.31 -3.26 -24.62
C ALA A 466 -8.73 -2.02 -23.83
N GLU A 467 -9.15 -0.98 -24.54
CA GLU A 467 -9.50 0.34 -24.00
C GLU A 467 -11.01 0.51 -23.75
N GLY A 468 -11.81 -0.49 -24.07
CA GLY A 468 -13.28 -0.42 -23.97
C GLY A 468 -13.79 -0.25 -22.56
N ILE A 469 -14.87 0.54 -22.45
CA ILE A 469 -15.68 0.69 -21.25
C ILE A 469 -17.13 0.43 -21.63
N ARG A 470 -17.78 -0.52 -20.94
CA ARG A 470 -19.17 -0.88 -21.17
C ARG A 470 -19.96 -0.78 -19.88
N PHE A 471 -21.20 -0.34 -20.02
CA PHE A 471 -22.16 -0.27 -18.93
C PHE A 471 -23.27 -1.30 -19.19
N PHE A 472 -23.81 -1.88 -18.14
CA PHE A 472 -24.95 -2.77 -18.24
C PHE A 472 -25.95 -2.50 -17.13
N SER A 473 -27.23 -2.53 -17.45
CA SER A 473 -28.31 -2.57 -16.47
C SER A 473 -29.42 -3.53 -16.91
N ASP A 474 -29.98 -4.27 -15.95
CA ASP A 474 -31.09 -5.18 -16.20
C ASP A 474 -32.43 -4.47 -16.43
N LYS A 475 -32.51 -3.18 -16.14
CA LYS A 475 -33.64 -2.27 -16.40
C LYS A 475 -33.10 -0.93 -16.86
N LYS A 476 -33.94 -0.23 -17.63
CA LYS A 476 -33.63 1.13 -18.03
C LYS A 476 -33.32 2.01 -16.80
N MET A 477 -32.14 2.63 -16.81
CA MET A 477 -31.71 3.59 -15.79
C MET A 477 -30.92 4.73 -16.42
N TYR A 478 -30.63 5.75 -15.61
CA TYR A 478 -29.86 6.90 -16.04
C TYR A 478 -28.66 7.09 -15.12
N ILE A 479 -27.53 7.47 -15.70
CA ILE A 479 -26.29 7.75 -14.98
C ILE A 479 -25.70 9.09 -15.43
N THR A 480 -24.93 9.72 -14.56
CA THR A 480 -24.03 10.82 -14.92
C THR A 480 -22.62 10.27 -14.97
N VAL A 481 -21.91 10.57 -16.05
CA VAL A 481 -20.53 10.11 -16.26
C VAL A 481 -19.63 11.30 -16.50
N GLU A 482 -18.54 11.39 -15.75
CA GLU A 482 -17.45 12.34 -15.95
C GLU A 482 -16.15 11.57 -16.16
N LYS A 483 -15.44 11.87 -17.24
CA LYS A 483 -14.18 11.23 -17.58
C LYS A 483 -13.14 12.27 -17.96
N TYR A 484 -11.93 12.11 -17.45
CA TYR A 484 -10.74 12.85 -17.82
C TYR A 484 -9.63 11.87 -18.17
N ASP A 485 -8.90 12.11 -19.26
CA ASP A 485 -7.63 11.46 -19.48
C ASP A 485 -6.59 12.02 -18.51
N ILE A 486 -5.72 11.15 -17.97
CA ILE A 486 -4.56 11.56 -17.18
C ILE A 486 -3.35 11.57 -18.09
N VAL A 487 -2.72 12.75 -18.24
CA VAL A 487 -1.57 12.98 -19.14
C VAL A 487 -0.48 13.70 -18.34
N LEU A 488 0.70 13.03 -18.17
CA LEU A 488 1.88 13.60 -17.53
C LEU A 488 2.69 14.49 -18.47
#